data_4faf20ae0d8b28aa60dc3d5b5131ce4f
#
_entry.id   4faf20ae0d8b28aa60dc3d5b5131ce4f
#
_cell.length_a   1.000
_cell.length_b   1.000
_cell.length_c   1.000
_cell.angle_alpha   90.00
_cell.angle_beta   90.00
_cell.angle_gamma   90.00
#
_symmetry.space_group_name_H-M   'P 1'
#
loop_
_entity.id
_entity.type
_entity.pdbx_description
1 polymer ?
#
loop_
_entity_poly.entity_id
_entity_poly.type
_entity_poly.pdbx_seq_one_letter_code
_entity_poly.pdbx_strand_id
1 'polypeptide(L)'
;KKFWIFFAVLVVGVLGFEVMQSKSKAEPKRKIENPKIVQTDDHIRGKVDSKVYFIEYADFECISCNQWEPRLKEIEEEYGDRVAFIFRNFPITSAHVNALAAARTAEAANLQGKFWEMHDLLFSKYNEWKGDNKSAQGKFESYAEELGLDMDQFRQDYKSEAVLDRVNSDAAAASELGVTATPTFFINGELVETKSMEEGLKNIRKTLDEKLSTEQ
;
A
#
# COMPACT_ATOMS: atom_id res chain seq x y z
N LYS A 1 -2.57 12.40 72.37
CA LYS A 1 -2.44 11.10 71.64
C LYS A 1 -3.45 11.02 70.50
N LYS A 2 -3.45 12.00 69.55
CA LYS A 2 -4.28 11.92 68.31
C LYS A 2 -3.68 12.75 67.16
N PHE A 3 -2.38 12.68 66.94
CA PHE A 3 -1.74 13.49 65.87
C PHE A 3 -0.85 12.68 64.93
N TRP A 4 -0.97 11.33 64.92
CA TRP A 4 -0.07 10.46 64.11
C TRP A 4 -0.78 9.62 63.05
N ILE A 5 -2.04 9.87 62.71
CA ILE A 5 -2.78 9.07 61.74
C ILE A 5 -2.96 9.79 60.39
N PHE A 6 -2.68 11.09 60.30
CA PHE A 6 -2.89 11.87 59.07
C PHE A 6 -1.70 11.94 58.12
N PHE A 7 -0.52 11.40 58.50
CA PHE A 7 0.67 11.48 57.66
C PHE A 7 0.92 10.21 56.82
N ALA A 8 0.22 9.13 57.06
CA ALA A 8 0.44 7.85 56.33
C ALA A 8 -0.40 7.70 55.05
N VAL A 9 -1.43 8.54 54.84
CA VAL A 9 -2.32 8.39 53.66
C VAL A 9 -1.86 9.25 52.47
N LEU A 10 -0.96 10.23 52.69
CA LEU A 10 -0.54 11.15 51.61
C LEU A 10 0.70 10.68 50.84
N VAL A 11 1.40 9.64 51.30
CA VAL A 11 2.61 9.10 50.64
C VAL A 11 2.27 7.95 49.66
N VAL A 12 1.13 7.28 49.82
CA VAL A 12 0.71 6.17 48.94
C VAL A 12 0.05 6.70 47.66
N GLY A 13 -0.46 7.94 47.66
CA GLY A 13 -1.14 8.53 46.48
C GLY A 13 -0.18 9.08 45.43
N VAL A 14 1.09 9.33 45.73
CA VAL A 14 2.06 9.92 44.79
C VAL A 14 2.89 8.86 44.07
N LEU A 15 3.02 7.66 44.63
CA LEU A 15 3.75 6.54 44.00
C LEU A 15 2.92 5.73 42.97
N GLY A 16 1.60 5.98 42.92
CA GLY A 16 0.70 5.29 41.97
C GLY A 16 0.53 5.98 40.62
N PHE A 17 1.01 7.21 40.44
CA PHE A 17 0.77 8.01 39.24
C PHE A 17 1.95 8.03 38.24
N GLU A 18 3.10 7.50 38.62
CA GLU A 18 4.29 7.49 37.74
C GLU A 18 4.49 6.22 36.92
N VAL A 19 3.60 5.24 36.97
CA VAL A 19 3.81 3.93 36.31
C VAL A 19 3.05 3.80 34.99
N MET A 20 2.43 4.85 34.48
CA MET A 20 1.67 4.75 33.22
C MET A 20 2.02 5.80 32.18
N GLN A 21 3.26 6.24 32.14
CA GLN A 21 3.83 6.74 30.88
C GLN A 21 4.67 5.63 30.24
N SER A 22 4.00 4.62 29.73
CA SER A 22 4.58 3.79 28.69
C SER A 22 4.90 4.74 27.53
N LYS A 23 6.17 5.17 27.45
CA LYS A 23 6.68 5.79 26.22
C LYS A 23 6.41 4.76 25.13
N SER A 24 5.38 4.99 24.33
CA SER A 24 5.23 4.35 23.04
C SER A 24 6.55 4.58 22.32
N LYS A 25 7.40 3.56 22.26
CA LYS A 25 8.53 3.58 21.34
C LYS A 25 7.89 3.73 19.98
N ALA A 26 8.10 4.88 19.34
CA ALA A 26 7.74 5.04 17.94
C ALA A 26 8.35 3.84 17.19
N GLU A 27 7.52 3.06 16.56
CA GLU A 27 8.01 1.98 15.72
C GLU A 27 8.91 2.58 14.63
N PRO A 28 10.00 1.89 14.26
CA PRO A 28 10.87 2.40 13.21
C PRO A 28 10.04 2.57 11.93
N LYS A 29 10.11 3.76 11.33
CA LYS A 29 9.44 4.02 10.06
C LYS A 29 9.89 3.01 9.02
N ARG A 30 8.93 2.45 8.28
CA ARG A 30 9.22 1.54 7.18
C ARG A 30 10.16 2.24 6.17
N LYS A 31 11.20 1.54 5.74
CA LYS A 31 12.10 1.99 4.70
C LYS A 31 12.38 0.84 3.74
N ILE A 32 12.18 1.08 2.47
CA ILE A 32 12.62 0.16 1.42
C ILE A 32 14.11 0.44 1.15
N GLU A 33 14.98 -0.48 1.55
CA GLU A 33 16.44 -0.29 1.40
C GLU A 33 16.90 -0.47 -0.04
N ASN A 34 16.27 -1.36 -0.80
CA ASN A 34 16.52 -1.54 -2.22
C ASN A 34 15.18 -1.57 -2.97
N PRO A 35 14.78 -0.47 -3.61
CA PRO A 35 13.51 -0.38 -4.28
C PRO A 35 13.38 -1.25 -5.53
N LYS A 36 14.48 -1.83 -6.01
CA LYS A 36 14.52 -2.70 -7.20
C LYS A 36 14.15 -4.14 -6.91
N ILE A 37 14.13 -4.57 -5.65
CA ILE A 37 13.84 -5.96 -5.26
C ILE A 37 12.56 -6.06 -4.44
N VAL A 38 12.04 -7.29 -4.35
CA VAL A 38 10.89 -7.64 -3.51
C VAL A 38 11.25 -7.44 -2.03
N GLN A 39 10.33 -6.85 -1.27
CA GLN A 39 10.42 -6.71 0.18
C GLN A 39 9.53 -7.76 0.84
N THR A 40 9.83 -8.10 2.09
CA THR A 40 9.07 -9.14 2.84
C THR A 40 7.63 -8.76 3.14
N ASP A 41 7.34 -7.46 3.08
CA ASP A 41 6.03 -6.87 3.35
C ASP A 41 5.35 -6.29 2.10
N ASP A 42 5.87 -6.59 0.91
CA ASP A 42 5.22 -6.21 -0.35
C ASP A 42 3.87 -6.93 -0.53
N HIS A 43 2.93 -6.26 -1.19
CA HIS A 43 1.68 -6.87 -1.63
C HIS A 43 1.93 -7.68 -2.88
N ILE A 44 1.84 -9.00 -2.77
CA ILE A 44 2.20 -9.93 -3.85
C ILE A 44 0.98 -10.72 -4.28
N ARG A 45 0.73 -10.75 -5.60
CA ARG A 45 -0.13 -11.74 -6.30
C ARG A 45 0.74 -12.70 -7.10
N GLY A 46 0.17 -13.84 -7.47
CA GLY A 46 0.85 -14.86 -8.26
C GLY A 46 1.80 -15.70 -7.43
N LYS A 47 2.97 -16.04 -7.96
CA LYS A 47 3.94 -16.93 -7.32
C LYS A 47 4.84 -16.16 -6.35
N VAL A 48 4.49 -16.18 -5.07
CA VAL A 48 5.14 -15.39 -3.99
C VAL A 48 6.64 -15.64 -3.88
N ASP A 49 7.10 -16.87 -4.12
CA ASP A 49 8.51 -17.29 -4.04
C ASP A 49 9.22 -17.27 -5.40
N SER A 50 8.65 -16.61 -6.41
CA SER A 50 9.27 -16.49 -7.72
C SER A 50 10.54 -15.66 -7.69
N LYS A 51 11.54 -16.09 -8.47
CA LYS A 51 12.72 -15.30 -8.76
C LYS A 51 12.49 -14.24 -9.85
N VAL A 52 11.39 -14.40 -10.61
CA VAL A 52 10.94 -13.39 -11.57
C VAL A 52 9.81 -12.59 -10.93
N TYR A 53 10.00 -11.29 -10.81
CA TYR A 53 9.04 -10.40 -10.19
C TYR A 53 8.81 -9.15 -11.02
N PHE A 54 7.55 -8.73 -11.00
CA PHE A 54 7.02 -7.54 -11.66
C PHE A 54 6.58 -6.56 -10.58
N ILE A 55 7.13 -5.34 -10.57
CA ILE A 55 6.75 -4.29 -9.64
C ILE A 55 6.05 -3.18 -10.42
N GLU A 56 4.84 -2.85 -10.00
CA GLU A 56 4.10 -1.69 -10.46
C GLU A 56 4.13 -0.60 -9.38
N TYR A 57 4.58 0.60 -9.76
CA TYR A 57 4.34 1.83 -9.00
C TYR A 57 3.13 2.54 -9.57
N ALA A 58 2.06 2.64 -8.81
CA ALA A 58 0.78 3.14 -9.29
C ALA A 58 0.08 4.08 -8.31
N ASP A 59 -0.86 4.81 -8.88
CA ASP A 59 -1.76 5.72 -8.19
C ASP A 59 -3.20 5.31 -8.49
N PHE A 60 -3.96 4.99 -7.47
CA PHE A 60 -5.36 4.54 -7.63
C PHE A 60 -6.24 5.57 -8.34
N GLU A 61 -5.93 6.88 -8.23
CA GLU A 61 -6.71 7.93 -8.91
C GLU A 61 -6.18 8.27 -10.30
N CYS A 62 -5.05 7.70 -10.73
CA CYS A 62 -4.50 7.93 -12.04
C CYS A 62 -5.34 7.24 -13.12
N ILE A 63 -5.82 8.01 -14.11
CA ILE A 63 -6.61 7.47 -15.22
C ILE A 63 -5.82 6.44 -16.04
N SER A 64 -4.52 6.65 -16.21
CA SER A 64 -3.66 5.71 -16.93
C SER A 64 -3.55 4.37 -16.17
N CYS A 65 -3.37 4.39 -14.84
CA CYS A 65 -3.37 3.18 -14.03
C CYS A 65 -4.68 2.41 -14.17
N ASN A 66 -5.81 3.11 -14.07
CA ASN A 66 -7.13 2.50 -14.25
C ASN A 66 -7.32 1.89 -15.66
N GLN A 67 -6.71 2.46 -16.70
CA GLN A 67 -6.75 1.90 -18.07
C GLN A 67 -5.84 0.69 -18.23
N TRP A 68 -4.71 0.64 -17.48
CA TRP A 68 -3.79 -0.48 -17.49
C TRP A 68 -4.32 -1.70 -16.73
N GLU A 69 -5.10 -1.49 -15.67
CA GLU A 69 -5.57 -2.54 -14.77
C GLU A 69 -6.19 -3.77 -15.46
N PRO A 70 -7.11 -3.65 -16.44
CA PRO A 70 -7.65 -4.82 -17.13
C PRO A 70 -6.58 -5.58 -17.91
N ARG A 71 -5.55 -4.89 -18.42
CA ARG A 71 -4.46 -5.49 -19.19
C ARG A 71 -3.43 -6.17 -18.28
N LEU A 72 -3.20 -5.60 -17.10
CA LEU A 72 -2.36 -6.23 -16.10
C LEU A 72 -2.98 -7.51 -15.56
N LYS A 73 -4.30 -7.56 -15.41
CA LYS A 73 -5.01 -8.80 -15.07
C LYS A 73 -4.83 -9.90 -16.11
N GLU A 74 -4.86 -9.56 -17.41
CA GLU A 74 -4.54 -10.52 -18.47
C GLU A 74 -3.10 -11.06 -18.34
N ILE A 75 -2.14 -10.19 -17.98
CA ILE A 75 -0.75 -10.60 -17.72
C ILE A 75 -0.65 -11.47 -16.46
N GLU A 76 -1.34 -11.10 -15.38
CA GLU A 76 -1.40 -11.89 -14.14
C GLU A 76 -2.01 -13.28 -14.39
N GLU A 77 -3.05 -13.41 -15.20
CA GLU A 77 -3.64 -14.69 -15.60
C GLU A 77 -2.67 -15.55 -16.42
N GLU A 78 -1.89 -14.92 -17.31
CA GLU A 78 -0.94 -15.59 -18.19
C GLU A 78 0.33 -16.08 -17.46
N TYR A 79 0.80 -15.33 -16.45
CA TYR A 79 2.11 -15.54 -15.81
C TYR A 79 2.04 -15.83 -14.29
N GLY A 80 0.86 -15.77 -13.68
CA GLY A 80 0.71 -15.79 -12.22
C GLY A 80 1.19 -17.07 -11.51
N ASP A 81 1.34 -18.18 -12.24
CA ASP A 81 1.93 -19.42 -11.74
C ASP A 81 3.47 -19.40 -11.70
N ARG A 82 4.10 -18.40 -12.30
CA ARG A 82 5.56 -18.29 -12.49
C ARG A 82 6.15 -16.98 -12.00
N VAL A 83 5.38 -15.91 -11.92
CA VAL A 83 5.82 -14.54 -11.63
C VAL A 83 5.19 -14.03 -10.33
N ALA A 84 5.96 -13.27 -9.54
CA ALA A 84 5.44 -12.50 -8.41
C ALA A 84 5.06 -11.09 -8.91
N PHE A 85 3.79 -10.72 -8.78
CA PHE A 85 3.29 -9.38 -9.11
C PHE A 85 3.16 -8.55 -7.85
N ILE A 86 3.80 -7.38 -7.83
CA ILE A 86 3.90 -6.49 -6.68
C ILE A 86 3.29 -5.14 -7.01
N PHE A 87 2.40 -4.66 -6.16
CA PHE A 87 1.87 -3.31 -6.22
C PHE A 87 2.54 -2.44 -5.15
N ARG A 88 2.98 -1.24 -5.53
CA ARG A 88 3.52 -0.21 -4.63
C ARG A 88 2.84 1.13 -4.87
N ASN A 89 2.47 1.78 -3.79
CA ASN A 89 1.77 3.04 -3.83
C ASN A 89 2.67 4.19 -4.30
N PHE A 90 2.22 4.93 -5.31
CA PHE A 90 2.84 6.21 -5.69
C PHE A 90 1.77 7.29 -5.93
N PRO A 91 1.09 7.76 -4.86
CA PRO A 91 0.03 8.75 -4.98
C PRO A 91 0.58 10.11 -5.40
N ILE A 92 0.17 10.62 -6.56
CA ILE A 92 0.58 11.93 -7.09
C ILE A 92 -0.36 13.01 -6.55
N THR A 93 -0.23 13.33 -5.27
CA THR A 93 -1.15 14.23 -4.54
C THR A 93 -1.22 15.65 -5.09
N SER A 94 -0.26 16.07 -5.90
CA SER A 94 -0.30 17.36 -6.60
C SER A 94 -1.28 17.39 -7.77
N ALA A 95 -1.65 16.23 -8.31
CA ALA A 95 -2.56 16.08 -9.45
C ALA A 95 -3.89 15.40 -9.08
N HIS A 96 -3.88 14.54 -8.06
CA HIS A 96 -4.97 13.64 -7.71
C HIS A 96 -5.39 13.84 -6.25
N VAL A 97 -6.57 14.42 -6.05
CA VAL A 97 -7.02 14.88 -4.72
C VAL A 97 -7.35 13.73 -3.75
N ASN A 98 -7.74 12.57 -4.26
CA ASN A 98 -8.10 11.39 -3.46
C ASN A 98 -7.01 10.31 -3.47
N ALA A 99 -5.90 10.49 -4.20
CA ALA A 99 -4.86 9.47 -4.36
C ALA A 99 -4.31 8.93 -3.03
N LEU A 100 -3.96 9.83 -2.11
CA LEU A 100 -3.47 9.45 -0.78
C LEU A 100 -4.56 8.76 0.04
N ALA A 101 -5.82 9.22 -0.05
CA ALA A 101 -6.93 8.60 0.67
C ALA A 101 -7.22 7.19 0.15
N ALA A 102 -7.18 6.97 -1.17
CA ALA A 102 -7.34 5.66 -1.78
C ALA A 102 -6.20 4.70 -1.40
N ALA A 103 -4.94 5.16 -1.44
CA ALA A 103 -3.78 4.38 -1.01
C ALA A 103 -3.90 3.96 0.47
N ARG A 104 -4.27 4.89 1.36
CA ARG A 104 -4.51 4.57 2.78
C ARG A 104 -5.67 3.60 2.99
N THR A 105 -6.69 3.66 2.15
CA THR A 105 -7.82 2.73 2.18
C THR A 105 -7.37 1.31 1.87
N ALA A 106 -6.56 1.11 0.83
CA ALA A 106 -6.00 -0.18 0.47
C ALA A 106 -5.07 -0.73 1.57
N GLU A 107 -4.21 0.12 2.14
CA GLU A 107 -3.30 -0.27 3.22
C GLU A 107 -4.05 -0.57 4.55
N ALA A 108 -5.12 0.15 4.86
CA ALA A 108 -5.96 -0.16 6.02
C ALA A 108 -6.67 -1.52 5.84
N ALA A 109 -7.16 -1.81 4.63
CA ALA A 109 -7.73 -3.12 4.31
C ALA A 109 -6.67 -4.24 4.37
N ASN A 110 -5.40 -3.95 4.02
CA ASN A 110 -4.28 -4.88 4.16
C ASN A 110 -4.10 -5.38 5.59
N LEU A 111 -4.28 -4.54 6.59
CA LEU A 111 -4.15 -4.93 8.00
C LEU A 111 -5.20 -5.96 8.45
N GLN A 112 -6.22 -6.16 7.62
CA GLN A 112 -7.22 -7.22 7.76
C GLN A 112 -7.13 -8.28 6.64
N GLY A 113 -6.00 -8.33 5.91
CA GLY A 113 -5.72 -9.31 4.86
C GLY A 113 -6.52 -9.11 3.57
N LYS A 114 -7.01 -7.89 3.30
CA LYS A 114 -7.89 -7.56 2.17
C LYS A 114 -7.33 -6.48 1.24
N PHE A 115 -5.99 -6.43 1.10
CA PHE A 115 -5.36 -5.46 0.20
C PHE A 115 -5.86 -5.61 -1.24
N TRP A 116 -5.77 -6.80 -1.78
CA TRP A 116 -6.04 -7.03 -3.20
C TRP A 116 -7.52 -6.91 -3.54
N GLU A 117 -8.40 -7.33 -2.65
CA GLU A 117 -9.85 -7.13 -2.84
C GLU A 117 -10.21 -5.64 -2.82
N MET A 118 -9.59 -4.86 -1.93
CA MET A 118 -9.78 -3.42 -1.89
C MET A 118 -9.16 -2.73 -3.13
N HIS A 119 -7.96 -3.15 -3.55
CA HIS A 119 -7.31 -2.70 -4.78
C HIS A 119 -8.25 -2.86 -5.98
N ASP A 120 -8.84 -4.05 -6.14
CA ASP A 120 -9.73 -4.34 -7.24
C ASP A 120 -11.04 -3.51 -7.20
N LEU A 121 -11.58 -3.26 -5.99
CA LEU A 121 -12.73 -2.37 -5.82
C LEU A 121 -12.41 -0.93 -6.17
N LEU A 122 -11.25 -0.41 -5.73
CA LEU A 122 -10.84 0.96 -6.01
C LEU A 122 -10.73 1.20 -7.52
N PHE A 123 -10.11 0.31 -8.28
CA PHE A 123 -10.01 0.45 -9.72
C PHE A 123 -11.34 0.17 -10.44
N SER A 124 -12.07 -0.89 -10.09
CA SER A 124 -13.33 -1.20 -10.76
C SER A 124 -14.41 -0.14 -10.56
N LYS A 125 -14.40 0.51 -9.40
CA LYS A 125 -15.34 1.60 -9.05
C LYS A 125 -14.72 3.00 -9.20
N TYR A 126 -13.62 3.14 -9.93
CA TYR A 126 -12.86 4.37 -10.15
C TYR A 126 -13.75 5.59 -10.44
N ASN A 127 -14.75 5.45 -11.32
CA ASN A 127 -15.63 6.54 -11.71
C ASN A 127 -16.57 7.04 -10.59
N GLU A 128 -16.74 6.28 -9.50
CA GLU A 128 -17.60 6.66 -8.39
C GLU A 128 -16.93 7.62 -7.41
N TRP A 129 -15.58 7.67 -7.38
CA TRP A 129 -14.84 8.38 -6.34
C TRP A 129 -13.71 9.29 -6.84
N LYS A 130 -13.32 9.22 -8.12
CA LYS A 130 -12.27 10.06 -8.69
C LYS A 130 -12.63 11.54 -8.69
N GLY A 131 -11.61 12.41 -8.73
CA GLY A 131 -11.76 13.87 -8.84
C GLY A 131 -12.22 14.50 -7.52
N ASP A 132 -12.68 15.76 -7.59
CA ASP A 132 -13.18 16.51 -6.43
C ASP A 132 -14.55 15.95 -5.98
N ASN A 133 -14.56 14.71 -5.57
CA ASN A 133 -15.75 14.02 -5.06
C ASN A 133 -15.74 14.07 -3.53
N LYS A 134 -16.51 14.98 -2.95
CA LYS A 134 -16.67 15.10 -1.49
C LYS A 134 -17.20 13.83 -0.80
N SER A 135 -17.73 12.88 -1.57
CA SER A 135 -18.22 11.60 -1.06
C SER A 135 -17.18 10.48 -1.13
N ALA A 136 -15.97 10.71 -1.63
CA ALA A 136 -14.95 9.67 -1.81
C ALA A 136 -14.68 8.87 -0.53
N GLN A 137 -14.53 9.55 0.63
CA GLN A 137 -14.33 8.87 1.92
C GLN A 137 -15.48 7.93 2.26
N GLY A 138 -16.73 8.36 2.05
CA GLY A 138 -17.91 7.52 2.28
C GLY A 138 -17.96 6.31 1.34
N LYS A 139 -17.46 6.45 0.10
CA LYS A 139 -17.31 5.33 -0.84
C LYS A 139 -16.28 4.33 -0.34
N PHE A 140 -15.11 4.80 0.11
CA PHE A 140 -14.06 3.93 0.65
C PHE A 140 -14.53 3.14 1.86
N GLU A 141 -15.29 3.78 2.77
CA GLU A 141 -15.91 3.05 3.89
C GLU A 141 -16.94 2.02 3.40
N SER A 142 -17.76 2.35 2.40
CA SER A 142 -18.74 1.38 1.86
C SER A 142 -18.05 0.18 1.18
N TYR A 143 -16.87 0.36 0.58
CA TYR A 143 -16.09 -0.75 0.03
C TYR A 143 -15.50 -1.63 1.14
N ALA A 144 -15.05 -1.03 2.24
CA ALA A 144 -14.61 -1.77 3.41
C ALA A 144 -15.75 -2.61 4.03
N GLU A 145 -16.96 -2.05 4.11
CA GLU A 145 -18.18 -2.78 4.52
C GLU A 145 -18.52 -3.92 3.55
N GLU A 146 -18.44 -3.68 2.24
CA GLU A 146 -18.67 -4.70 1.20
C GLU A 146 -17.70 -5.88 1.33
N LEU A 147 -16.45 -5.62 1.73
CA LEU A 147 -15.43 -6.64 1.97
C LEU A 147 -15.57 -7.33 3.34
N GLY A 148 -16.53 -6.92 4.16
CA GLY A 148 -16.78 -7.50 5.48
C GLY A 148 -15.70 -7.17 6.51
N LEU A 149 -15.01 -6.02 6.37
CA LEU A 149 -13.99 -5.60 7.31
C LEU A 149 -14.61 -5.17 8.65
N ASP A 150 -13.85 -5.35 9.74
CA ASP A 150 -14.16 -4.67 11.00
C ASP A 150 -14.00 -3.16 10.80
N MET A 151 -15.13 -2.44 10.83
CA MET A 151 -15.16 -1.03 10.49
C MET A 151 -14.53 -0.13 11.56
N ASP A 152 -14.57 -0.53 12.84
CA ASP A 152 -13.92 0.24 13.90
C ASP A 152 -12.40 0.11 13.76
N GLN A 153 -11.91 -1.09 13.53
CA GLN A 153 -10.50 -1.35 13.24
C GLN A 153 -10.06 -0.64 11.94
N PHE A 154 -10.84 -0.75 10.85
CA PHE A 154 -10.53 -0.10 9.57
C PHE A 154 -10.38 1.43 9.71
N ARG A 155 -11.31 2.09 10.43
CA ARG A 155 -11.26 3.53 10.65
C ARG A 155 -10.06 3.95 11.51
N GLN A 156 -9.68 3.12 12.47
CA GLN A 156 -8.48 3.33 13.28
C GLN A 156 -7.21 3.17 12.43
N ASP A 157 -7.11 2.09 11.68
CA ASP A 157 -5.97 1.78 10.81
C ASP A 157 -5.79 2.83 9.72
N TYR A 158 -6.88 3.24 9.05
CA TYR A 158 -6.86 4.30 8.05
C TYR A 158 -6.24 5.60 8.57
N LYS A 159 -6.41 5.93 9.85
CA LYS A 159 -5.85 7.14 10.48
C LYS A 159 -4.46 6.93 11.06
N SER A 160 -3.97 5.70 11.11
CA SER A 160 -2.70 5.37 11.75
C SER A 160 -1.50 5.94 11.00
N GLU A 161 -0.44 6.21 11.76
CA GLU A 161 0.85 6.57 11.16
C GLU A 161 1.48 5.39 10.42
N ALA A 162 1.26 4.17 10.86
CA ALA A 162 1.78 2.97 10.21
C ALA A 162 1.29 2.85 8.76
N VAL A 163 -0.02 3.05 8.51
CA VAL A 163 -0.59 3.08 7.16
C VAL A 163 -0.02 4.23 6.34
N LEU A 164 0.12 5.42 6.91
CA LEU A 164 0.73 6.55 6.21
C LEU A 164 2.21 6.32 5.89
N ASP A 165 2.97 5.78 6.84
CA ASP A 165 4.39 5.47 6.65
C ASP A 165 4.59 4.37 5.58
N ARG A 166 3.66 3.41 5.47
CA ARG A 166 3.66 2.41 4.40
C ARG A 166 3.56 3.09 3.03
N VAL A 167 2.54 3.91 2.82
CA VAL A 167 2.34 4.65 1.55
C VAL A 167 3.54 5.55 1.24
N ASN A 168 4.04 6.28 2.25
CA ASN A 168 5.18 7.19 2.07
C ASN A 168 6.47 6.45 1.73
N SER A 169 6.69 5.26 2.28
CA SER A 169 7.91 4.48 1.99
C SER A 169 7.90 3.95 0.55
N ASP A 170 6.74 3.53 0.03
CA ASP A 170 6.60 3.14 -1.37
C ASP A 170 6.86 4.33 -2.31
N ALA A 171 6.26 5.49 -1.99
CA ALA A 171 6.46 6.72 -2.77
C ALA A 171 7.93 7.21 -2.73
N ALA A 172 8.60 7.08 -1.59
CA ALA A 172 10.03 7.40 -1.48
C ALA A 172 10.88 6.47 -2.32
N ALA A 173 10.59 5.17 -2.31
CA ALA A 173 11.27 4.17 -3.14
C ALA A 173 11.08 4.45 -4.64
N ALA A 174 9.86 4.80 -5.07
CA ALA A 174 9.59 5.24 -6.43
C ALA A 174 10.46 6.44 -6.83
N SER A 175 10.50 7.45 -5.94
CA SER A 175 11.29 8.67 -6.18
C SER A 175 12.80 8.38 -6.26
N GLU A 176 13.32 7.46 -5.46
CA GLU A 176 14.72 7.02 -5.50
C GLU A 176 15.05 6.34 -6.84
N LEU A 177 14.10 5.63 -7.45
CA LEU A 177 14.24 5.06 -8.79
C LEU A 177 14.05 6.06 -9.93
N GLY A 178 13.75 7.33 -9.62
CA GLY A 178 13.46 8.36 -10.62
C GLY A 178 12.08 8.23 -11.26
N VAL A 179 11.13 7.53 -10.62
CA VAL A 179 9.74 7.45 -11.07
C VAL A 179 9.10 8.83 -10.93
N THR A 180 8.52 9.33 -12.02
CA THR A 180 7.88 10.65 -12.08
C THR A 180 6.44 10.60 -12.58
N ALA A 181 5.97 9.43 -13.00
CA ALA A 181 4.63 9.21 -13.54
C ALA A 181 4.10 7.83 -13.18
N THR A 182 2.79 7.65 -13.27
CA THR A 182 2.12 6.36 -13.05
C THR A 182 1.27 5.96 -14.25
N PRO A 183 1.16 4.65 -14.54
CA PRO A 183 1.91 3.58 -13.91
C PRO A 183 3.37 3.54 -14.40
N THR A 184 4.29 3.03 -13.56
CA THR A 184 5.67 2.72 -13.95
C THR A 184 5.97 1.29 -13.53
N PHE A 185 6.58 0.51 -14.43
CA PHE A 185 6.79 -0.92 -14.26
C PHE A 185 8.27 -1.29 -14.24
N PHE A 186 8.60 -2.21 -13.35
CA PHE A 186 9.93 -2.83 -13.28
C PHE A 186 9.80 -4.35 -13.30
N ILE A 187 10.68 -5.04 -14.03
CA ILE A 187 10.80 -6.49 -14.01
C ILE A 187 12.23 -6.84 -13.58
N ASN A 188 12.37 -7.59 -12.48
CA ASN A 188 13.67 -7.91 -11.88
C ASN A 188 14.57 -6.66 -11.72
N GLY A 189 13.96 -5.53 -11.36
CA GLY A 189 14.65 -4.25 -11.13
C GLY A 189 15.03 -3.48 -12.41
N GLU A 190 14.64 -3.95 -13.58
CA GLU A 190 14.83 -3.27 -14.86
C GLU A 190 13.55 -2.50 -15.25
N LEU A 191 13.70 -1.23 -15.60
CA LEU A 191 12.58 -0.39 -16.03
C LEU A 191 12.01 -0.90 -17.36
N VAL A 192 10.69 -1.06 -17.44
CA VAL A 192 10.00 -1.40 -18.69
C VAL A 192 9.53 -0.14 -19.39
N GLU A 193 9.96 0.05 -20.64
CA GLU A 193 9.48 1.17 -21.45
C GLU A 193 8.03 0.97 -21.91
N THR A 194 7.20 2.00 -21.71
CA THR A 194 5.76 1.99 -22.01
C THR A 194 5.33 3.25 -22.77
N LYS A 195 5.93 3.52 -23.94
CA LYS A 195 5.61 4.69 -24.79
C LYS A 195 4.15 4.69 -25.26
N SER A 196 3.58 3.53 -25.43
CA SER A 196 2.15 3.29 -25.62
C SER A 196 1.74 2.02 -24.85
N MET A 197 0.44 1.84 -24.64
CA MET A 197 -0.07 0.62 -23.99
C MET A 197 0.30 -0.64 -24.78
N GLU A 198 0.15 -0.62 -26.09
CA GLU A 198 0.49 -1.75 -26.96
C GLU A 198 1.98 -2.12 -26.88
N GLU A 199 2.85 -1.12 -27.00
CA GLU A 199 4.30 -1.31 -26.87
C GLU A 199 4.67 -1.82 -25.48
N GLY A 200 4.09 -1.22 -24.43
CA GLY A 200 4.32 -1.61 -23.06
C GLY A 200 3.91 -3.07 -22.78
N LEU A 201 2.74 -3.50 -23.22
CA LEU A 201 2.29 -4.89 -23.08
C LEU A 201 3.23 -5.87 -23.80
N LYS A 202 3.71 -5.50 -24.99
CA LYS A 202 4.69 -6.29 -25.73
C LYS A 202 6.03 -6.38 -24.98
N ASN A 203 6.51 -5.25 -24.44
CA ASN A 203 7.77 -5.20 -23.70
C ASN A 203 7.67 -5.98 -22.38
N ILE A 204 6.54 -5.89 -21.65
CA ILE A 204 6.30 -6.66 -20.42
C ILE A 204 6.41 -8.15 -20.73
N ARG A 205 5.62 -8.67 -21.71
CA ARG A 205 5.65 -10.11 -22.06
C ARG A 205 7.04 -10.56 -22.48
N LYS A 206 7.68 -9.80 -23.36
CA LYS A 206 9.05 -10.11 -23.82
C LYS A 206 10.02 -10.22 -22.65
N THR A 207 10.02 -9.23 -21.75
CA THR A 207 10.94 -9.22 -20.61
C THR A 207 10.64 -10.35 -19.63
N LEU A 208 9.37 -10.63 -19.35
CA LEU A 208 8.96 -11.76 -18.49
C LEU A 208 9.45 -13.09 -19.08
N ASP A 209 9.23 -13.33 -20.38
CA ASP A 209 9.67 -14.55 -21.06
C ASP A 209 11.19 -14.71 -21.04
N GLU A 210 11.94 -13.63 -21.28
CA GLU A 210 13.40 -13.62 -21.19
C GLU A 210 13.89 -13.97 -19.76
N LYS A 211 13.32 -13.36 -18.72
CA LYS A 211 13.70 -13.65 -17.32
C LYS A 211 13.33 -15.08 -16.92
N LEU A 212 12.15 -15.57 -17.31
CA LEU A 212 11.71 -16.94 -17.00
C LEU A 212 12.59 -17.98 -17.70
N SER A 213 13.09 -17.71 -18.90
CA SER A 213 13.98 -18.63 -19.64
C SER A 213 15.35 -18.77 -19.01
N THR A 214 15.82 -17.77 -18.26
CA THR A 214 17.13 -17.78 -17.60
C THR A 214 17.09 -18.44 -16.20
N GLU A 215 15.90 -18.74 -15.67
CA GLU A 215 15.70 -19.35 -14.35
C GLU A 215 15.46 -20.88 -14.41
N GLN A 216 15.40 -21.44 -15.63
CA GLN A 216 15.31 -22.88 -15.88
C GLN A 216 16.71 -23.51 -15.89
#